data_0b4b2a70e4d9434fff9ea4c920f44802
#
_entry.id   0b4b2a70e4d9434fff9ea4c920f44802
#
_cell.length_a   1.000
_cell.length_b   1.000
_cell.length_c   1.000
_cell.angle_alpha   90.00
_cell.angle_beta   90.00
_cell.angle_gamma   90.00
#
_symmetry.space_group_name_H-M   'P 1'
#
loop_
_entity.id
_entity.type
_entity.pdbx_description
1 polymer ?
#
loop_
_entity_poly.entity_id
_entity_poly.type
_entity_poly.pdbx_seq_one_letter_code
_entity_poly.pdbx_strand_id
1 'polypeptide(L)'
;MGESLLNQLRRALRTRHYSPRTEEAYVQWVRRFVRFAGLKHPRELGAVEVTAFLTHLAVERRVSASTQNQALSAITFVYREVLDAPVGWLNALVRAKRPARVPVVLTREEVRRVLARLRDRGVPGLVVAVLYGTGMRLLEVMRLRVKDVDFAANQIVVRGGKGDRDRVTMLPERLKGPLLRHLAVVRRQHERDLEAGAGWGWVAMPGALGEKYPNAGREWGWQWVFPATRTYVDPESGQRRRHHLHETVVQRMFKEAVRAARIAKPASVHTLRHSFATHVLAAGYDIRTVQELLGHRDVSTTMIYTHVLNRGGMGVRSPMDTL
;
A
#
# COMPACT_ATOMS: atom_id res chain seq x y z
N MET A 1 38.62 7.69 1.73
CA MET A 1 37.82 6.50 2.11
C MET A 1 36.64 6.39 1.15
N GLY A 2 36.51 5.30 0.39
CA GLY A 2 35.40 5.14 -0.54
C GLY A 2 34.04 5.02 0.19
N GLU A 3 33.01 5.55 -0.40
CA GLU A 3 31.63 5.44 0.10
C GLU A 3 31.23 3.96 0.24
N SER A 4 30.59 3.57 1.36
CA SER A 4 30.20 2.18 1.57
C SER A 4 29.16 1.72 0.51
N LEU A 5 29.23 0.46 0.10
CA LEU A 5 28.29 -0.13 -0.87
C LEU A 5 26.82 0.16 -0.53
N LEU A 6 26.45 0.08 0.74
CA LEU A 6 25.08 0.33 1.16
C LEU A 6 24.67 1.81 1.02
N ASN A 7 25.60 2.73 1.18
CA ASN A 7 25.34 4.15 0.95
C ASN A 7 25.19 4.45 -0.55
N GLN A 8 26.07 3.86 -1.38
CA GLN A 8 25.95 3.93 -2.83
C GLN A 8 24.59 3.37 -3.31
N LEU A 9 24.16 2.22 -2.75
CA LEU A 9 22.85 1.64 -3.02
C LEU A 9 21.69 2.59 -2.65
N ARG A 10 21.74 3.19 -1.45
CA ARG A 10 20.71 4.15 -1.03
C ARG A 10 20.67 5.35 -1.96
N ARG A 11 21.82 5.92 -2.30
CA ARG A 11 21.91 7.04 -3.23
C ARG A 11 21.32 6.68 -4.60
N ALA A 12 21.71 5.53 -5.17
CA ALA A 12 21.19 5.07 -6.47
C ALA A 12 19.67 4.85 -6.47
N LEU A 13 19.11 4.34 -5.36
CA LEU A 13 17.66 4.17 -5.21
C LEU A 13 16.94 5.53 -5.08
N ARG A 14 17.48 6.47 -4.30
CA ARG A 14 16.92 7.82 -4.11
C ARG A 14 16.95 8.63 -5.39
N THR A 15 18.05 8.59 -6.15
CA THR A 15 18.16 9.24 -7.46
C THR A 15 17.10 8.75 -8.45
N ARG A 16 16.64 7.51 -8.31
CA ARG A 16 15.57 6.91 -9.14
C ARG A 16 14.20 6.98 -8.51
N HIS A 17 14.03 7.79 -7.46
CA HIS A 17 12.77 8.02 -6.74
C HIS A 17 12.10 6.74 -6.21
N TYR A 18 12.89 5.73 -5.79
CA TYR A 18 12.33 4.58 -5.11
C TYR A 18 11.79 4.96 -3.73
N SER A 19 10.72 4.29 -3.31
CA SER A 19 10.13 4.55 -2.00
C SER A 19 11.08 4.18 -0.86
N PRO A 20 11.04 4.87 0.30
CA PRO A 20 11.85 4.51 1.47
C PRO A 20 11.71 3.05 1.89
N ARG A 21 10.52 2.48 1.76
CA ARG A 21 10.25 1.07 2.05
C ARG A 21 10.97 0.12 1.06
N THR A 22 11.07 0.51 -0.20
CA THR A 22 11.82 -0.26 -1.20
C THR A 22 13.31 -0.15 -0.92
N GLU A 23 13.82 1.05 -0.57
CA GLU A 23 15.20 1.27 -0.17
C GLU A 23 15.58 0.35 1.00
N GLU A 24 14.79 0.35 2.06
CA GLU A 24 15.04 -0.51 3.22
C GLU A 24 15.03 -2.00 2.85
N ALA A 25 14.03 -2.45 2.09
CA ALA A 25 13.94 -3.84 1.65
C ALA A 25 15.16 -4.25 0.82
N TYR A 26 15.61 -3.41 -0.12
CA TYR A 26 16.78 -3.71 -0.96
C TYR A 26 18.06 -3.75 -0.13
N VAL A 27 18.27 -2.78 0.77
CA VAL A 27 19.40 -2.78 1.70
C VAL A 27 19.44 -4.05 2.55
N GLN A 28 18.30 -4.50 3.06
CA GLN A 28 18.20 -5.72 3.85
C GLN A 28 18.54 -6.97 3.03
N TRP A 29 18.08 -7.07 1.78
CA TRP A 29 18.40 -8.21 0.91
C TRP A 29 19.88 -8.25 0.56
N VAL A 30 20.49 -7.10 0.25
CA VAL A 30 21.93 -7.02 -0.05
C VAL A 30 22.75 -7.40 1.18
N ARG A 31 22.39 -6.91 2.38
CA ARG A 31 23.06 -7.33 3.62
C ARG A 31 22.99 -8.84 3.84
N ARG A 32 21.83 -9.44 3.59
CA ARG A 32 21.63 -10.90 3.73
C ARG A 32 22.46 -11.67 2.73
N PHE A 33 22.54 -11.21 1.49
CA PHE A 33 23.35 -11.81 0.45
C PHE A 33 24.86 -11.76 0.80
N VAL A 34 25.37 -10.60 1.18
CA VAL A 34 26.78 -10.42 1.58
C VAL A 34 27.14 -11.30 2.78
N ARG A 35 26.25 -11.40 3.77
CA ARG A 35 26.46 -12.32 4.91
C ARG A 35 26.49 -13.79 4.50
N PHE A 36 25.59 -14.19 3.62
CA PHE A 36 25.55 -15.55 3.09
C PHE A 36 26.84 -15.91 2.34
N ALA A 37 27.41 -14.95 1.59
CA ALA A 37 28.63 -15.12 0.82
C ALA A 37 29.92 -14.92 1.65
N GLY A 38 29.86 -15.00 2.98
CA GLY A 38 31.03 -14.90 3.86
C GLY A 38 31.64 -13.50 3.96
N LEU A 39 30.80 -12.47 3.89
CA LEU A 39 31.16 -11.03 3.96
C LEU A 39 32.06 -10.55 2.80
N LYS A 40 32.14 -11.30 1.70
CA LYS A 40 32.83 -10.89 0.48
C LYS A 40 32.13 -9.72 -0.19
N HIS A 41 32.90 -8.86 -0.85
CA HIS A 41 32.32 -7.76 -1.59
C HIS A 41 31.58 -8.28 -2.85
N PRO A 42 30.37 -7.78 -3.20
CA PRO A 42 29.62 -8.29 -4.36
C PRO A 42 30.37 -8.22 -5.70
N ARG A 43 31.37 -7.37 -5.86
CA ARG A 43 32.25 -7.39 -7.05
C ARG A 43 33.04 -8.69 -7.22
N GLU A 44 33.29 -9.41 -6.13
CA GLU A 44 33.99 -10.68 -6.11
C GLU A 44 33.07 -11.88 -6.26
N LEU A 45 31.75 -11.63 -6.33
CA LEU A 45 30.70 -12.64 -6.39
C LEU A 45 30.04 -12.62 -7.77
N GLY A 46 29.63 -13.79 -8.23
CA GLY A 46 29.02 -13.94 -9.55
C GLY A 46 27.72 -14.76 -9.56
N ALA A 47 27.47 -15.36 -10.72
CA ALA A 47 26.28 -16.18 -10.95
C ALA A 47 26.16 -17.35 -9.95
N VAL A 48 27.27 -17.95 -9.59
CA VAL A 48 27.32 -19.13 -8.70
C VAL A 48 26.81 -18.75 -7.32
N GLU A 49 27.33 -17.69 -6.73
CA GLU A 49 26.96 -17.26 -5.38
C GLU A 49 25.53 -16.73 -5.32
N VAL A 50 25.10 -16.00 -6.35
CA VAL A 50 23.72 -15.50 -6.43
C VAL A 50 22.75 -16.68 -6.57
N THR A 51 23.07 -17.67 -7.41
CA THR A 51 22.25 -18.88 -7.55
C THR A 51 22.18 -19.68 -6.24
N ALA A 52 23.34 -19.86 -5.59
CA ALA A 52 23.42 -20.56 -4.30
C ALA A 52 22.57 -19.84 -3.23
N PHE A 53 22.64 -18.51 -3.17
CA PHE A 53 21.81 -17.73 -2.24
C PHE A 53 20.32 -17.87 -2.52
N LEU A 54 19.89 -17.78 -3.79
CA LEU A 54 18.48 -17.94 -4.17
C LEU A 54 17.99 -19.37 -3.88
N THR A 55 18.83 -20.39 -4.10
CA THR A 55 18.54 -21.78 -3.76
C THR A 55 18.41 -21.95 -2.24
N HIS A 56 19.34 -21.41 -1.45
CA HIS A 56 19.24 -21.38 0.00
C HIS A 56 17.93 -20.75 0.48
N LEU A 57 17.53 -19.60 -0.10
CA LEU A 57 16.25 -18.96 0.24
C LEU A 57 15.05 -19.87 -0.07
N ALA A 58 15.06 -20.57 -1.21
CA ALA A 58 13.97 -21.43 -1.63
C ALA A 58 13.90 -22.73 -0.82
N VAL A 59 15.01 -23.43 -0.69
CA VAL A 59 15.08 -24.80 -0.14
C VAL A 59 15.18 -24.77 1.39
N GLU A 60 16.18 -24.09 1.92
CA GLU A 60 16.44 -24.09 3.36
C GLU A 60 15.53 -23.12 4.11
N ARG A 61 15.36 -21.91 3.59
CA ARG A 61 14.51 -20.88 4.23
C ARG A 61 13.03 -20.96 3.82
N ARG A 62 12.70 -21.79 2.84
CA ARG A 62 11.33 -22.04 2.33
C ARG A 62 10.53 -20.76 2.08
N VAL A 63 11.20 -19.72 1.54
CA VAL A 63 10.52 -18.45 1.25
C VAL A 63 9.61 -18.59 0.04
N SER A 64 8.59 -17.73 -0.04
CA SER A 64 7.71 -17.73 -1.22
C SER A 64 8.46 -17.27 -2.49
N ALA A 65 7.99 -17.70 -3.66
CA ALA A 65 8.51 -17.25 -4.96
C ALA A 65 8.54 -15.72 -5.10
N SER A 66 7.57 -15.02 -4.52
CA SER A 66 7.55 -13.55 -4.50
C SER A 66 8.69 -12.96 -3.69
N THR A 67 9.00 -13.56 -2.54
CA THR A 67 10.09 -13.15 -1.65
C THR A 67 11.45 -13.40 -2.30
N GLN A 68 11.63 -14.57 -2.93
CA GLN A 68 12.84 -14.92 -3.69
C GLN A 68 13.07 -13.95 -4.86
N ASN A 69 12.01 -13.62 -5.63
CA ASN A 69 12.08 -12.68 -6.72
C ASN A 69 12.38 -11.24 -6.24
N GLN A 70 11.96 -10.87 -5.04
CA GLN A 70 12.32 -9.58 -4.44
C GLN A 70 13.81 -9.52 -4.11
N ALA A 71 14.36 -10.60 -3.54
CA ALA A 71 15.79 -10.71 -3.28
C ALA A 71 16.60 -10.62 -4.59
N LEU A 72 16.22 -11.36 -5.62
CA LEU A 72 16.83 -11.28 -6.94
C LEU A 72 16.78 -9.87 -7.51
N SER A 73 15.65 -9.17 -7.41
CA SER A 73 15.51 -7.80 -7.90
C SER A 73 16.46 -6.84 -7.18
N ALA A 74 16.65 -6.98 -5.87
CA ALA A 74 17.57 -6.16 -5.08
C ALA A 74 19.03 -6.43 -5.48
N ILE A 75 19.41 -7.69 -5.65
CA ILE A 75 20.76 -8.08 -6.09
C ILE A 75 21.03 -7.58 -7.51
N THR A 76 20.11 -7.81 -8.44
CA THR A 76 20.19 -7.32 -9.82
C THR A 76 20.39 -5.80 -9.86
N PHE A 77 19.66 -5.07 -9.01
CA PHE A 77 19.79 -3.61 -8.92
C PHE A 77 21.21 -3.21 -8.49
N VAL A 78 21.79 -3.89 -7.50
CA VAL A 78 23.17 -3.59 -7.07
C VAL A 78 24.17 -3.79 -8.21
N TYR A 79 24.10 -4.92 -8.90
CA TYR A 79 25.04 -5.19 -9.99
C TYR A 79 24.90 -4.20 -11.14
N ARG A 80 23.67 -3.86 -11.56
CA ARG A 80 23.42 -2.95 -12.68
C ARG A 80 23.69 -1.49 -12.35
N GLU A 81 23.23 -1.04 -11.20
CA GLU A 81 23.08 0.40 -10.92
C GLU A 81 24.11 0.94 -9.94
N VAL A 82 24.81 0.06 -9.24
CA VAL A 82 25.80 0.47 -8.23
C VAL A 82 27.20 0.02 -8.61
N LEU A 83 27.34 -1.20 -9.12
CA LEU A 83 28.64 -1.78 -9.45
C LEU A 83 29.00 -1.60 -10.93
N ASP A 84 28.03 -1.23 -11.77
CA ASP A 84 28.17 -1.13 -13.23
C ASP A 84 28.84 -2.39 -13.83
N ALA A 85 28.43 -3.55 -13.33
CA ALA A 85 29.01 -4.84 -13.67
C ALA A 85 28.28 -5.49 -14.84
N PRO A 86 28.96 -6.26 -15.73
CA PRO A 86 28.30 -7.01 -16.78
C PRO A 86 27.31 -8.00 -16.18
N VAL A 87 26.04 -7.85 -16.53
CA VAL A 87 24.95 -8.65 -15.94
C VAL A 87 24.34 -9.67 -16.91
N GLY A 88 25.06 -10.00 -17.99
CA GLY A 88 24.59 -11.00 -18.96
C GLY A 88 24.15 -12.31 -18.32
N TRP A 89 24.87 -12.77 -17.30
CA TRP A 89 24.55 -13.97 -16.53
C TRP A 89 23.28 -13.83 -15.65
N LEU A 90 22.88 -12.61 -15.25
CA LEU A 90 21.62 -12.41 -14.50
C LEU A 90 20.37 -12.70 -15.35
N ASN A 91 20.49 -12.59 -16.67
CA ASN A 91 19.39 -12.91 -17.57
C ASN A 91 19.14 -14.44 -17.66
N ALA A 92 20.17 -15.24 -17.36
CA ALA A 92 20.06 -16.70 -17.27
C ALA A 92 19.46 -17.17 -15.93
N LEU A 93 19.37 -16.30 -14.91
CA LEU A 93 18.75 -16.68 -13.64
C LEU A 93 17.25 -16.83 -13.78
N VAL A 94 16.77 -18.03 -13.56
CA VAL A 94 15.34 -18.35 -13.64
C VAL A 94 14.60 -17.69 -12.49
N ARG A 95 13.68 -16.77 -12.82
CA ARG A 95 12.76 -16.21 -11.83
C ARG A 95 11.81 -17.31 -11.33
N ALA A 96 11.63 -17.38 -10.02
CA ALA A 96 10.69 -18.33 -9.43
C ALA A 96 9.28 -18.10 -10.00
N LYS A 97 8.67 -19.17 -10.52
CA LYS A 97 7.32 -19.14 -11.10
C LYS A 97 6.32 -18.84 -9.98
N ARG A 98 5.55 -17.78 -10.15
CA ARG A 98 4.48 -17.40 -9.22
C ARG A 98 3.22 -18.14 -9.61
N PRO A 99 2.62 -18.94 -8.73
CA PRO A 99 1.30 -19.50 -9.02
C PRO A 99 0.27 -18.37 -9.13
N ALA A 100 -0.54 -18.38 -10.17
CA ALA A 100 -1.70 -17.51 -10.27
C ALA A 100 -2.71 -17.94 -9.19
N ARG A 101 -3.02 -17.04 -8.27
CA ARG A 101 -4.02 -17.27 -7.23
C ARG A 101 -5.23 -16.40 -7.49
N VAL A 102 -6.41 -17.00 -7.50
CA VAL A 102 -7.66 -16.24 -7.53
C VAL A 102 -7.75 -15.40 -6.25
N PRO A 103 -8.01 -14.09 -6.36
CA PRO A 103 -8.14 -13.24 -5.19
C PRO A 103 -9.27 -13.71 -4.27
N VAL A 104 -9.04 -13.63 -2.96
CA VAL A 104 -10.10 -13.84 -1.98
C VAL A 104 -11.08 -12.67 -2.07
N VAL A 105 -12.35 -12.97 -2.24
CA VAL A 105 -13.46 -12.00 -2.27
C VAL A 105 -14.45 -12.35 -1.16
N LEU A 106 -14.83 -11.35 -0.36
CA LEU A 106 -15.93 -11.45 0.59
C LEU A 106 -17.24 -11.18 -0.13
N THR A 107 -18.29 -11.91 0.22
CA THR A 107 -19.65 -11.59 -0.22
C THR A 107 -20.13 -10.27 0.41
N ARG A 108 -21.18 -9.66 -0.13
CA ARG A 108 -21.80 -8.45 0.46
C ARG A 108 -22.25 -8.70 1.91
N GLU A 109 -22.75 -9.90 2.20
CA GLU A 109 -23.16 -10.30 3.54
C GLU A 109 -21.98 -10.47 4.49
N GLU A 110 -20.87 -11.09 4.05
CA GLU A 110 -19.64 -11.21 4.83
C GLU A 110 -19.05 -9.83 5.14
N VAL A 111 -19.02 -8.91 4.17
CA VAL A 111 -18.59 -7.52 4.40
C VAL A 111 -19.50 -6.83 5.42
N ARG A 112 -20.81 -6.98 5.30
CA ARG A 112 -21.78 -6.40 6.26
C ARG A 112 -21.51 -6.90 7.69
N ARG A 113 -21.29 -8.21 7.85
CA ARG A 113 -20.95 -8.81 9.16
C ARG A 113 -19.64 -8.25 9.74
N VAL A 114 -18.60 -8.10 8.91
CA VAL A 114 -17.33 -7.51 9.35
C VAL A 114 -17.51 -6.05 9.77
N LEU A 115 -18.20 -5.25 8.97
CA LEU A 115 -18.46 -3.84 9.27
C LEU A 115 -19.31 -3.68 10.54
N ALA A 116 -20.28 -4.55 10.77
CA ALA A 116 -21.06 -4.56 12.01
C ALA A 116 -20.20 -4.78 13.25
N ARG A 117 -19.17 -5.65 13.18
CA ARG A 117 -18.22 -5.88 14.28
C ARG A 117 -17.27 -4.70 14.53
N LEU A 118 -17.17 -3.78 13.57
CA LEU A 118 -16.28 -2.62 13.61
C LEU A 118 -17.01 -1.29 13.86
N ARG A 119 -18.34 -1.29 13.90
CA ARG A 119 -19.17 -0.07 14.01
C ARG A 119 -18.73 0.81 15.19
N ASP A 120 -18.53 0.20 16.35
CA ASP A 120 -18.20 0.89 17.60
C ASP A 120 -16.69 0.81 17.95
N ARG A 121 -15.85 0.45 17.00
CA ARG A 121 -14.41 0.32 17.18
C ARG A 121 -13.63 1.59 16.80
N GLY A 122 -14.29 2.75 16.80
CA GLY A 122 -13.67 4.06 16.58
C GLY A 122 -13.03 4.21 15.20
N VAL A 123 -11.91 4.94 15.16
CA VAL A 123 -11.22 5.30 13.90
C VAL A 123 -10.88 4.10 13.00
N PRO A 124 -10.34 2.96 13.50
CA PRO A 124 -10.06 1.82 12.63
C PRO A 124 -11.30 1.25 11.94
N GLY A 125 -12.46 1.28 12.58
CA GLY A 125 -13.73 0.85 11.97
C GLY A 125 -14.14 1.76 10.81
N LEU A 126 -14.02 3.07 10.99
CA LEU A 126 -14.29 4.04 9.93
C LEU A 126 -13.32 3.86 8.75
N VAL A 127 -12.03 3.65 9.02
CA VAL A 127 -11.03 3.36 7.98
C VAL A 127 -11.40 2.12 7.16
N VAL A 128 -11.83 1.03 7.81
CA VAL A 128 -12.27 -0.19 7.11
C VAL A 128 -13.49 0.07 6.23
N ALA A 129 -14.43 0.89 6.71
CA ALA A 129 -15.60 1.29 5.92
C ALA A 129 -15.19 2.13 4.69
N VAL A 130 -14.26 3.07 4.84
CA VAL A 130 -13.69 3.85 3.73
C VAL A 130 -13.00 2.93 2.72
N LEU A 131 -12.15 2.00 3.18
CA LEU A 131 -11.45 1.05 2.31
C LEU A 131 -12.41 0.24 1.42
N TYR A 132 -13.49 -0.28 2.00
CA TYR A 132 -14.47 -1.01 1.22
C TYR A 132 -15.31 -0.09 0.32
N GLY A 133 -15.71 1.08 0.82
CA GLY A 133 -16.60 1.98 0.08
C GLY A 133 -15.93 2.69 -1.11
N THR A 134 -14.60 2.78 -1.11
CA THR A 134 -13.83 3.53 -2.13
C THR A 134 -12.90 2.67 -2.97
N GLY A 135 -12.64 1.44 -2.55
CA GLY A 135 -11.65 0.57 -3.19
C GLY A 135 -10.20 1.03 -3.05
N MET A 136 -9.89 2.06 -2.25
CA MET A 136 -8.54 2.57 -2.04
C MET A 136 -7.62 1.52 -1.41
N ARG A 137 -6.29 1.69 -1.61
CA ARG A 137 -5.28 0.90 -0.89
C ARG A 137 -5.15 1.40 0.56
N LEU A 138 -4.76 0.52 1.48
CA LEU A 138 -4.64 0.86 2.89
C LEU A 138 -3.80 2.13 3.12
N LEU A 139 -2.61 2.21 2.55
CA LEU A 139 -1.75 3.38 2.72
C LEU A 139 -2.28 4.64 2.03
N GLU A 140 -3.08 4.52 0.98
CA GLU A 140 -3.76 5.65 0.35
C GLU A 140 -4.78 6.26 1.32
N VAL A 141 -5.59 5.41 2.00
CA VAL A 141 -6.52 5.89 3.03
C VAL A 141 -5.79 6.47 4.24
N MET A 142 -4.70 5.82 4.70
CA MET A 142 -3.92 6.33 5.83
C MET A 142 -3.31 7.70 5.55
N ARG A 143 -2.87 7.93 4.31
CA ARG A 143 -2.21 9.18 3.87
C ARG A 143 -3.18 10.23 3.33
N LEU A 144 -4.48 10.01 3.47
CA LEU A 144 -5.50 10.94 3.01
C LEU A 144 -5.41 12.25 3.80
N ARG A 145 -5.39 13.39 3.09
CA ARG A 145 -5.39 14.73 3.66
C ARG A 145 -6.81 15.27 3.69
N VAL A 146 -7.07 16.20 4.60
CA VAL A 146 -8.40 16.83 4.72
C VAL A 146 -8.84 17.45 3.41
N LYS A 147 -7.96 18.18 2.72
CA LYS A 147 -8.22 18.84 1.43
C LYS A 147 -8.52 17.88 0.27
N ASP A 148 -8.23 16.58 0.43
CA ASP A 148 -8.44 15.59 -0.62
C ASP A 148 -9.83 14.95 -0.55
N VAL A 149 -10.65 15.32 0.46
CA VAL A 149 -12.03 14.84 0.62
C VAL A 149 -12.99 15.95 0.26
N ASP A 150 -13.66 15.83 -0.87
CA ASP A 150 -14.67 16.76 -1.33
C ASP A 150 -16.07 16.23 -1.00
N PHE A 151 -16.70 16.81 0.01
CA PHE A 151 -18.04 16.44 0.46
C PHE A 151 -19.14 16.98 -0.46
N ALA A 152 -18.87 18.06 -1.19
CA ALA A 152 -19.84 18.66 -2.11
C ALA A 152 -19.90 17.87 -3.41
N ALA A 153 -18.73 17.56 -4.00
CA ALA A 153 -18.65 16.78 -5.22
C ALA A 153 -18.76 15.25 -5.01
N ASN A 154 -18.85 14.77 -3.76
CA ASN A 154 -18.89 13.33 -3.41
C ASN A 154 -17.69 12.55 -3.91
N GLN A 155 -16.51 13.12 -3.78
CA GLN A 155 -15.30 12.51 -4.31
C GLN A 155 -14.11 12.60 -3.35
N ILE A 156 -13.15 11.73 -3.57
CA ILE A 156 -11.87 11.70 -2.87
C ILE A 156 -10.76 11.71 -3.93
N VAL A 157 -9.84 12.65 -3.80
CA VAL A 157 -8.63 12.72 -4.62
C VAL A 157 -7.55 11.87 -3.96
N VAL A 158 -7.11 10.82 -4.64
CA VAL A 158 -6.01 9.95 -4.19
C VAL A 158 -4.74 10.44 -4.84
N ARG A 159 -3.85 11.04 -4.04
CA ARG A 159 -2.59 11.59 -4.54
C ARG A 159 -1.45 10.59 -4.44
N GLY A 160 -0.50 10.70 -5.40
CA GLY A 160 0.72 9.89 -5.39
C GLY A 160 0.45 8.38 -5.34
N GLY A 161 -0.55 7.90 -6.07
CA GLY A 161 -0.85 6.47 -6.18
C GLY A 161 0.34 5.67 -6.73
N LYS A 162 0.21 4.34 -6.86
CA LYS A 162 1.27 3.50 -7.44
C LYS A 162 1.67 4.01 -8.83
N GLY A 163 2.88 4.56 -8.97
CA GLY A 163 3.40 5.18 -10.19
C GLY A 163 3.14 6.68 -10.28
N ASP A 164 2.96 7.34 -9.13
CA ASP A 164 2.88 8.80 -8.97
C ASP A 164 1.79 9.49 -9.80
N ARG A 165 0.63 8.83 -9.93
CA ARG A 165 -0.55 9.38 -10.60
C ARG A 165 -1.67 9.61 -9.63
N ASP A 166 -2.22 10.81 -9.68
CA ASP A 166 -3.45 11.15 -8.98
C ASP A 166 -4.64 10.48 -9.67
N ARG A 167 -5.66 10.17 -8.89
CA ARG A 167 -6.95 9.71 -9.38
C ARG A 167 -8.06 10.17 -8.47
N VAL A 168 -9.27 10.18 -8.99
CA VAL A 168 -10.46 10.45 -8.22
C VAL A 168 -11.20 9.13 -7.97
N THR A 169 -11.74 8.96 -6.77
CA THR A 169 -12.68 7.89 -6.43
C THR A 169 -13.90 8.47 -5.72
N MET A 170 -14.97 7.71 -5.62
CA MET A 170 -16.21 8.16 -4.99
C MET A 170 -16.07 8.30 -3.47
N LEU A 171 -16.74 9.28 -2.89
CA LEU A 171 -17.05 9.35 -1.47
C LEU A 171 -18.46 8.79 -1.26
N PRO A 172 -18.62 7.59 -0.65
CA PRO A 172 -19.94 7.02 -0.43
C PRO A 172 -20.80 7.91 0.49
N GLU A 173 -22.06 8.14 0.11
CA GLU A 173 -23.00 8.98 0.86
C GLU A 173 -23.11 8.57 2.34
N ARG A 174 -23.17 7.26 2.60
CA ARG A 174 -23.25 6.71 3.96
C ARG A 174 -22.02 7.00 4.84
N LEU A 175 -20.90 7.40 4.25
CA LEU A 175 -19.66 7.72 4.98
C LEU A 175 -19.51 9.20 5.25
N LYS A 176 -20.27 10.10 4.60
CA LYS A 176 -20.15 11.55 4.81
C LYS A 176 -20.38 11.94 6.27
N GLY A 177 -21.52 11.56 6.83
CA GLY A 177 -21.82 11.91 8.23
C GLY A 177 -20.78 11.38 9.23
N PRO A 178 -20.40 10.10 9.20
CA PRO A 178 -19.32 9.57 10.01
C PRO A 178 -17.99 10.28 9.83
N LEU A 179 -17.57 10.61 8.60
CA LEU A 179 -16.33 11.33 8.31
C LEU A 179 -16.38 12.78 8.80
N LEU A 180 -17.47 13.48 8.62
CA LEU A 180 -17.64 14.86 9.13
C LEU A 180 -17.52 14.90 10.66
N ARG A 181 -18.19 13.98 11.37
CA ARG A 181 -18.04 13.87 12.83
C ARG A 181 -16.62 13.56 13.25
N HIS A 182 -15.95 12.67 12.54
CA HIS A 182 -14.56 12.34 12.79
C HIS A 182 -13.64 13.54 12.54
N LEU A 183 -13.80 14.25 11.43
CA LEU A 183 -13.01 15.45 11.10
C LEU A 183 -13.23 16.57 12.13
N ALA A 184 -14.42 16.72 12.69
CA ALA A 184 -14.65 17.67 13.77
C ALA A 184 -13.81 17.34 15.03
N VAL A 185 -13.61 16.05 15.34
CA VAL A 185 -12.72 15.63 16.44
C VAL A 185 -11.26 15.89 16.10
N VAL A 186 -10.85 15.58 14.87
CA VAL A 186 -9.48 15.82 14.38
C VAL A 186 -9.16 17.31 14.37
N ARG A 187 -10.12 18.15 13.98
CA ARG A 187 -9.97 19.60 13.96
C ARG A 187 -9.73 20.17 15.36
N ARG A 188 -10.55 19.78 16.34
CA ARG A 188 -10.33 20.18 17.74
C ARG A 188 -8.97 19.72 18.28
N GLN A 189 -8.48 18.57 17.85
CA GLN A 189 -7.15 18.12 18.22
C GLN A 189 -6.06 18.98 17.56
N HIS A 190 -6.21 19.32 16.29
CA HIS A 190 -5.29 20.18 15.57
C HIS A 190 -5.24 21.59 16.17
N GLU A 191 -6.39 22.16 16.52
CA GLU A 191 -6.48 23.47 17.19
C GLU A 191 -5.72 23.46 18.53
N ARG A 192 -5.89 22.43 19.35
CA ARG A 192 -5.08 22.27 20.58
C ARG A 192 -3.58 22.11 20.31
N ASP A 193 -3.21 21.39 19.24
CA ASP A 193 -1.81 21.28 18.85
C ASP A 193 -1.25 22.67 18.44
N LEU A 194 -2.03 23.53 17.79
CA LEU A 194 -1.63 24.89 17.42
C LEU A 194 -1.49 25.82 18.64
N GLU A 195 -2.38 25.70 19.61
CA GLU A 195 -2.36 26.44 20.87
C GLU A 195 -1.12 26.10 21.74
N ALA A 196 -0.58 24.90 21.58
CA ALA A 196 0.65 24.47 22.27
C ALA A 196 1.93 25.18 21.81
N GLY A 197 1.85 26.03 20.77
CA GLY A 197 2.93 26.90 20.33
C GLY A 197 3.37 26.70 18.87
N ALA A 198 4.29 27.54 18.42
CA ALA A 198 4.73 27.61 17.02
C ALA A 198 5.40 26.32 16.51
N GLY A 199 6.01 25.56 17.39
CA GLY A 199 6.65 24.26 17.05
C GLY A 199 5.67 23.12 16.89
N TRP A 200 4.38 23.29 17.19
CA TRP A 200 3.36 22.25 17.19
C TRP A 200 2.39 22.36 16.01
N GLY A 201 1.57 21.32 15.83
CA GLY A 201 0.52 21.29 14.80
C GLY A 201 1.01 20.97 13.40
N TRP A 202 2.22 20.51 13.25
CA TRP A 202 2.85 20.20 11.97
C TRP A 202 2.55 18.78 11.49
N VAL A 203 2.54 18.64 10.18
CA VAL A 203 2.61 17.34 9.47
C VAL A 203 3.72 17.39 8.44
N ALA A 204 4.31 16.21 8.15
CA ALA A 204 5.30 16.11 7.08
C ALA A 204 4.65 16.42 5.73
N MET A 205 5.27 17.30 4.96
CA MET A 205 4.85 17.65 3.60
C MET A 205 5.45 16.67 2.59
N PRO A 206 4.78 16.39 1.47
CA PRO A 206 5.32 15.52 0.43
C PRO A 206 6.38 16.23 -0.41
N GLY A 207 7.51 15.54 -0.68
CA GLY A 207 8.59 16.04 -1.53
C GLY A 207 9.08 17.43 -1.13
N ALA A 208 9.36 18.28 -2.11
CA ALA A 208 9.84 19.68 -1.92
C ALA A 208 8.72 20.68 -1.58
N LEU A 209 7.45 20.23 -1.39
CA LEU A 209 6.36 21.14 -1.09
C LEU A 209 6.54 21.87 0.25
N GLY A 210 7.25 21.26 1.21
CA GLY A 210 7.58 21.90 2.48
C GLY A 210 8.52 23.10 2.31
N GLU A 211 9.41 23.08 1.35
CA GLU A 211 10.30 24.19 1.01
C GLU A 211 9.54 25.29 0.27
N LYS A 212 8.69 24.90 -0.71
CA LYS A 212 7.88 25.84 -1.50
C LYS A 212 6.81 26.53 -0.66
N TYR A 213 6.22 25.83 0.29
CA TYR A 213 5.14 26.30 1.16
C TYR A 213 5.49 26.04 2.64
N PRO A 214 6.39 26.85 3.24
CA PRO A 214 6.98 26.55 4.55
C PRO A 214 5.96 26.37 5.68
N ASN A 215 4.82 27.05 5.63
CA ASN A 215 3.79 27.03 6.67
C ASN A 215 2.66 26.03 6.39
N ALA A 216 2.58 25.48 5.18
CA ALA A 216 1.46 24.62 4.78
C ALA A 216 1.30 23.37 5.66
N GLY A 217 2.38 22.88 6.27
CA GLY A 217 2.32 21.74 7.19
C GLY A 217 1.48 22.00 8.46
N ARG A 218 1.18 23.26 8.80
CA ARG A 218 0.28 23.65 9.90
C ARG A 218 -1.15 23.94 9.46
N GLU A 219 -1.39 24.07 8.16
CA GLU A 219 -2.73 24.37 7.66
C GLU A 219 -3.67 23.17 7.79
N TRP A 220 -4.95 23.45 8.09
CA TRP A 220 -5.97 22.42 8.25
C TRP A 220 -6.09 21.50 7.04
N GLY A 221 -6.07 22.02 5.82
CA GLY A 221 -6.20 21.25 4.59
C GLY A 221 -5.11 20.17 4.42
N TRP A 222 -3.93 20.39 4.99
CA TRP A 222 -2.82 19.47 4.92
C TRP A 222 -2.80 18.43 6.06
N GLN A 223 -3.64 18.58 7.08
CA GLN A 223 -3.70 17.60 8.16
C GLN A 223 -4.19 16.24 7.65
N TRP A 224 -3.79 15.19 8.37
CA TRP A 224 -4.25 13.83 8.05
C TRP A 224 -5.73 13.67 8.40
N VAL A 225 -6.50 13.01 7.53
CA VAL A 225 -7.87 12.58 7.87
C VAL A 225 -7.83 11.61 9.04
N PHE A 226 -6.83 10.71 9.08
CA PHE A 226 -6.66 9.73 10.15
C PHE A 226 -5.30 9.92 10.84
N PRO A 227 -5.15 10.92 11.73
CA PRO A 227 -3.90 11.17 12.43
C PRO A 227 -3.61 10.11 13.49
N ALA A 228 -2.33 9.92 13.78
CA ALA A 228 -1.89 9.18 14.96
C ALA A 228 -2.20 9.97 16.24
N THR A 229 -2.38 9.26 17.36
CA THR A 229 -2.57 9.89 18.67
C THR A 229 -1.30 10.54 19.20
N ARG A 230 -0.13 9.95 18.87
CA ARG A 230 1.19 10.44 19.31
C ARG A 230 1.77 11.41 18.30
N THR A 231 2.57 12.35 18.79
CA THR A 231 3.42 13.24 18.00
C THR A 231 4.88 12.77 18.10
N TYR A 232 5.71 13.23 17.19
CA TYR A 232 7.17 13.07 17.22
C TYR A 232 7.85 14.40 16.89
N VAL A 233 9.10 14.55 17.32
CA VAL A 233 9.92 15.70 16.95
C VAL A 233 10.72 15.32 15.70
N ASP A 234 10.57 16.11 14.66
CA ASP A 234 11.36 15.96 13.45
C ASP A 234 12.81 16.39 13.73
N PRO A 235 13.81 15.52 13.55
CA PRO A 235 15.19 15.82 13.96
C PRO A 235 15.86 16.92 13.13
N GLU A 236 15.40 17.15 11.90
CA GLU A 236 15.97 18.15 11.00
C GLU A 236 15.44 19.55 11.29
N SER A 237 14.14 19.67 11.49
CA SER A 237 13.47 20.96 11.67
C SER A 237 13.13 21.33 13.12
N GLY A 238 13.24 20.38 14.05
CA GLY A 238 12.78 20.54 15.44
C GLY A 238 11.25 20.64 15.59
N GLN A 239 10.51 20.59 14.51
CA GLN A 239 9.05 20.68 14.52
C GLN A 239 8.43 19.44 15.18
N ARG A 240 7.42 19.65 16.02
CA ARG A 240 6.60 18.56 16.56
C ARG A 240 5.48 18.25 15.57
N ARG A 241 5.63 17.11 14.95
CA ARG A 241 4.77 16.62 13.87
C ARG A 241 3.86 15.49 14.33
N ARG A 242 2.69 15.40 13.69
CA ARG A 242 1.80 14.24 13.82
C ARG A 242 1.87 13.41 12.54
N HIS A 243 2.05 12.09 12.70
CA HIS A 243 1.98 11.15 11.59
C HIS A 243 0.54 10.69 11.36
N HIS A 244 0.27 10.01 10.26
CA HIS A 244 -1.00 9.29 10.07
C HIS A 244 -1.07 8.05 10.99
N LEU A 245 -2.27 7.55 11.24
CA LEU A 245 -2.49 6.28 11.94
C LEU A 245 -1.67 5.17 11.28
N HIS A 246 -1.03 4.33 12.09
CA HIS A 246 -0.21 3.24 11.56
C HIS A 246 -1.09 2.10 11.02
N GLU A 247 -0.76 1.59 9.83
CA GLU A 247 -1.54 0.58 9.12
C GLU A 247 -1.75 -0.73 9.90
N THR A 248 -0.82 -1.11 10.78
CA THR A 248 -0.94 -2.33 11.59
C THR A 248 -2.12 -2.29 12.56
N VAL A 249 -2.53 -1.10 13.01
CA VAL A 249 -3.71 -0.95 13.88
C VAL A 249 -4.97 -1.42 13.13
N VAL A 250 -5.14 -0.93 11.90
CA VAL A 250 -6.27 -1.29 11.05
C VAL A 250 -6.23 -2.76 10.65
N GLN A 251 -5.04 -3.27 10.28
CA GLN A 251 -4.85 -4.67 9.90
C GLN A 251 -5.21 -5.62 11.04
N ARG A 252 -4.79 -5.32 12.27
CA ARG A 252 -5.11 -6.11 13.46
C ARG A 252 -6.61 -6.10 13.73
N MET A 253 -7.22 -4.92 13.79
CA MET A 253 -8.65 -4.76 14.05
C MET A 253 -9.51 -5.45 12.99
N PHE A 254 -9.13 -5.34 11.71
CA PHE A 254 -9.81 -6.05 10.63
C PHE A 254 -9.73 -7.57 10.80
N LYS A 255 -8.55 -8.10 11.12
CA LYS A 255 -8.34 -9.54 11.35
C LYS A 255 -9.17 -10.06 12.53
N GLU A 256 -9.26 -9.30 13.61
CA GLU A 256 -10.14 -9.60 14.76
C GLU A 256 -11.62 -9.61 14.34
N ALA A 257 -12.06 -8.61 13.57
CA ALA A 257 -13.44 -8.53 13.08
C ALA A 257 -13.82 -9.68 12.15
N VAL A 258 -12.91 -10.09 11.25
CA VAL A 258 -13.11 -11.27 10.37
C VAL A 258 -13.33 -12.54 11.20
N ARG A 259 -12.50 -12.75 12.23
CA ARG A 259 -12.64 -13.89 13.14
C ARG A 259 -13.95 -13.84 13.93
N ALA A 260 -14.28 -12.67 14.49
CA ALA A 260 -15.53 -12.47 15.25
C ALA A 260 -16.79 -12.59 14.37
N ALA A 261 -16.67 -12.32 13.07
CA ALA A 261 -17.73 -12.55 12.08
C ALA A 261 -17.80 -14.01 11.60
N ARG A 262 -16.98 -14.91 12.13
CA ARG A 262 -16.91 -16.34 11.75
C ARG A 262 -16.73 -16.56 10.24
N ILE A 263 -15.84 -15.78 9.63
CA ILE A 263 -15.52 -15.91 8.20
C ILE A 263 -14.29 -16.81 8.05
N ALA A 264 -14.48 -17.95 7.37
CA ALA A 264 -13.41 -18.93 7.16
C ALA A 264 -12.39 -18.53 6.08
N LYS A 265 -12.74 -17.57 5.20
CA LYS A 265 -11.87 -17.09 4.12
C LYS A 265 -10.64 -16.39 4.71
N PRO A 266 -9.42 -16.59 4.15
CA PRO A 266 -8.19 -15.93 4.59
C PRO A 266 -8.18 -14.46 4.15
N ALA A 267 -9.09 -13.65 4.73
CA ALA A 267 -9.26 -12.26 4.36
C ALA A 267 -8.22 -11.35 5.02
N SER A 268 -7.70 -10.41 4.25
CA SER A 268 -6.86 -9.30 4.68
C SER A 268 -7.55 -7.98 4.36
N VAL A 269 -6.98 -6.86 4.83
CA VAL A 269 -7.49 -5.53 4.47
C VAL A 269 -7.54 -5.33 2.94
N HIS A 270 -6.60 -5.90 2.20
CA HIS A 270 -6.58 -5.82 0.74
C HIS A 270 -7.75 -6.60 0.09
N THR A 271 -8.29 -7.60 0.77
CA THR A 271 -9.49 -8.33 0.35
C THR A 271 -10.71 -7.40 0.20
N LEU A 272 -10.79 -6.31 0.98
CA LEU A 272 -11.87 -5.32 0.84
C LEU A 272 -11.83 -4.63 -0.53
N ARG A 273 -10.64 -4.32 -1.04
CA ARG A 273 -10.47 -3.75 -2.38
C ARG A 273 -10.84 -4.76 -3.48
N HIS A 274 -10.48 -6.02 -3.31
CA HIS A 274 -10.93 -7.09 -4.22
C HIS A 274 -12.46 -7.22 -4.20
N SER A 275 -13.05 -7.20 -3.01
CA SER A 275 -14.50 -7.27 -2.85
C SER A 275 -15.21 -6.05 -3.42
N PHE A 276 -14.67 -4.84 -3.24
CA PHE A 276 -15.18 -3.62 -3.87
C PHE A 276 -15.20 -3.77 -5.40
N ALA A 277 -14.05 -4.10 -6.01
CA ALA A 277 -13.95 -4.26 -7.46
C ALA A 277 -14.96 -5.27 -8.01
N THR A 278 -15.04 -6.43 -7.38
CA THR A 278 -15.98 -7.48 -7.73
C THR A 278 -17.45 -7.03 -7.60
N HIS A 279 -17.76 -6.34 -6.50
CA HIS A 279 -19.15 -5.91 -6.26
C HIS A 279 -19.58 -4.76 -7.16
N VAL A 280 -18.66 -3.88 -7.60
CA VAL A 280 -18.93 -2.83 -8.59
C VAL A 280 -19.18 -3.46 -9.95
N LEU A 281 -18.33 -4.41 -10.39
CA LEU A 281 -18.54 -5.16 -11.63
C LEU A 281 -19.85 -5.95 -11.59
N ALA A 282 -20.15 -6.65 -10.48
CA ALA A 282 -21.39 -7.39 -10.31
C ALA A 282 -22.66 -6.50 -10.27
N ALA A 283 -22.50 -5.20 -10.04
CA ALA A 283 -23.56 -4.21 -10.13
C ALA A 283 -23.76 -3.66 -11.57
N GLY A 284 -22.99 -4.17 -12.55
CA GLY A 284 -23.13 -3.82 -13.96
C GLY A 284 -22.23 -2.70 -14.47
N TYR A 285 -21.34 -2.15 -13.62
CA TYR A 285 -20.37 -1.16 -14.09
C TYR A 285 -19.29 -1.83 -14.94
N ASP A 286 -18.83 -1.12 -15.97
CA ASP A 286 -17.81 -1.63 -16.89
C ASP A 286 -16.42 -1.73 -16.26
N ILE A 287 -15.56 -2.54 -16.85
CA ILE A 287 -14.23 -2.83 -16.32
C ILE A 287 -13.28 -1.62 -16.36
N ARG A 288 -13.49 -0.68 -17.30
CA ARG A 288 -12.69 0.54 -17.41
C ARG A 288 -12.98 1.47 -16.25
N THR A 289 -14.26 1.65 -15.92
CA THR A 289 -14.68 2.40 -14.72
C THR A 289 -14.03 1.80 -13.47
N VAL A 290 -14.04 0.48 -13.30
CA VAL A 290 -13.39 -0.17 -12.15
C VAL A 290 -11.87 0.01 -12.19
N GLN A 291 -11.24 -0.07 -13.36
CA GLN A 291 -9.81 0.17 -13.54
C GLN A 291 -9.41 1.57 -13.08
N GLU A 292 -10.17 2.59 -13.49
CA GLU A 292 -9.93 4.00 -13.13
C GLU A 292 -10.10 4.24 -11.63
N LEU A 293 -11.22 3.80 -11.04
CA LEU A 293 -11.46 3.90 -9.60
C LEU A 293 -10.35 3.26 -8.78
N LEU A 294 -9.85 2.10 -9.21
CA LEU A 294 -8.76 1.41 -8.53
C LEU A 294 -7.39 2.02 -8.83
N GLY A 295 -7.21 2.75 -9.92
CA GLY A 295 -5.92 3.25 -10.40
C GLY A 295 -4.98 2.11 -10.78
N HIS A 296 -5.47 1.17 -11.59
CA HIS A 296 -4.64 0.14 -12.20
C HIS A 296 -4.07 0.66 -13.52
N ARG A 297 -2.73 0.61 -13.66
CA ARG A 297 -2.05 1.04 -14.90
C ARG A 297 -2.41 0.15 -16.08
N ASP A 298 -2.55 -1.15 -15.81
CA ASP A 298 -2.85 -2.18 -16.80
C ASP A 298 -4.21 -2.80 -16.49
N VAL A 299 -5.05 -2.89 -17.51
CA VAL A 299 -6.37 -3.52 -17.41
C VAL A 299 -6.26 -5.00 -17.03
N SER A 300 -5.18 -5.68 -17.38
CA SER A 300 -4.92 -7.07 -16.99
C SER A 300 -4.97 -7.26 -15.47
N THR A 301 -4.56 -6.23 -14.70
CA THR A 301 -4.69 -6.23 -13.24
C THR A 301 -6.15 -6.16 -12.78
N THR A 302 -7.04 -5.60 -13.58
CA THR A 302 -8.49 -5.53 -13.29
C THR A 302 -9.21 -6.76 -13.83
N MET A 303 -8.72 -7.38 -14.90
CA MET A 303 -9.26 -8.60 -15.48
C MET A 303 -9.31 -9.78 -14.49
N ILE A 304 -8.46 -9.78 -13.46
CA ILE A 304 -8.52 -10.78 -12.39
C ILE A 304 -9.87 -10.84 -11.66
N TYR A 305 -10.70 -9.80 -11.77
CA TYR A 305 -12.03 -9.75 -11.14
C TYR A 305 -13.16 -10.25 -12.06
N THR A 306 -12.89 -10.43 -13.37
CA THR A 306 -13.94 -10.84 -14.33
C THR A 306 -14.41 -12.28 -14.12
N HIS A 307 -13.58 -13.13 -13.50
CA HIS A 307 -13.99 -14.50 -13.16
C HIS A 307 -15.21 -14.55 -12.22
N VAL A 308 -15.50 -13.46 -11.51
CA VAL A 308 -16.66 -13.38 -10.59
C VAL A 308 -17.94 -12.94 -11.31
N LEU A 309 -17.80 -12.26 -12.46
CA LEU A 309 -18.95 -11.98 -13.34
C LEU A 309 -19.51 -13.28 -13.96
N ASN A 310 -18.66 -14.29 -14.04
CA ASN A 310 -18.97 -15.59 -14.60
C ASN A 310 -19.70 -16.46 -13.57
N ARG A 311 -20.99 -16.23 -13.42
CA ARG A 311 -21.89 -17.15 -12.70
C ARG A 311 -22.07 -18.40 -13.56
N GLY A 312 -21.42 -19.53 -13.17
CA GLY A 312 -21.34 -20.75 -14.00
C GLY A 312 -20.32 -20.60 -15.12
N GLY A 313 -19.94 -21.65 -15.83
CA GLY A 313 -18.87 -21.68 -16.80
C GLY A 313 -18.69 -20.45 -17.67
N MET A 314 -17.87 -19.48 -17.20
CA MET A 314 -17.55 -18.19 -17.83
C MET A 314 -18.70 -17.16 -17.95
N GLY A 315 -19.79 -17.26 -17.13
CA GLY A 315 -20.93 -16.33 -17.15
C GLY A 315 -21.89 -16.56 -18.32
N VAL A 316 -21.64 -17.60 -19.06
CA VAL A 316 -22.51 -18.04 -20.14
C VAL A 316 -23.65 -18.86 -19.54
N ARG A 317 -24.89 -18.52 -19.87
CA ARG A 317 -26.00 -19.41 -19.59
C ARG A 317 -25.84 -20.65 -20.47
N SER A 318 -26.01 -21.83 -19.86
CA SER A 318 -26.03 -23.03 -20.66
C SER A 318 -27.15 -22.94 -21.72
N PRO A 319 -26.91 -23.36 -22.96
CA PRO A 319 -27.99 -23.51 -23.94
C PRO A 319 -29.12 -24.35 -23.40
N MET A 320 -28.86 -25.30 -22.50
CA MET A 320 -29.84 -26.13 -21.82
C MET A 320 -30.80 -25.33 -20.92
N ASP A 321 -30.34 -24.22 -20.33
CA ASP A 321 -31.15 -23.35 -19.47
C ASP A 321 -32.08 -22.42 -20.29
N THR A 322 -32.01 -22.46 -21.63
CA THR A 322 -32.78 -21.63 -22.55
C THR A 322 -33.73 -22.48 -23.46
N LEU A 323 -33.71 -23.80 -23.31
CA LEU A 323 -34.67 -24.70 -23.91
C LEU A 323 -35.93 -24.79 -23.06
#